data_633dc9e30f4a19dd36488f070b96b7d0
#
_entry.id   633dc9e30f4a19dd36488f070b96b7d0
#
_cell.length_a   1.000
_cell.length_b   1.000
_cell.length_c   1.000
_cell.angle_alpha   90.00
_cell.angle_beta   90.00
_cell.angle_gamma   90.00
#
_symmetry.space_group_name_H-M   'P 1'
#
loop_
_entity.id
_entity.type
_entity.pdbx_description
1 polymer ?
#
loop_
_entity_poly.entity_id
_entity_poly.type
_entity_poly.pdbx_seq_one_letter_code
_entity_poly.pdbx_strand_id
1 'polypeptide(L)'
;MSVFCKLSYTTKNVQLWVVALAWISGCFITFDLSASDSEQGKVRAVIEAQIDAMAMDDWPKAYSYAAPSIRKRFGSPQYFRTMVLRGYKIVYRPRIVSFEGKKDFGDTPGYVFHMVGLDGKAARVAYFMVNDRDEGWRIAGVQLFAIKGKII
;
A
#
# COMPACT_ATOMS: atom_id res chain seq x y z
N MET A 1 -3.90 69.07 -56.05
CA MET A 1 -4.90 69.61 -55.12
C MET A 1 -5.47 68.43 -54.34
N SER A 2 -4.91 68.23 -53.23
CA SER A 2 -5.46 68.24 -51.88
C SER A 2 -6.86 67.62 -51.77
N VAL A 3 -7.00 66.53 -51.01
CA VAL A 3 -7.68 66.61 -49.73
C VAL A 3 -7.40 65.30 -48.93
N PHE A 4 -6.72 65.49 -47.78
CA PHE A 4 -6.58 64.53 -46.71
C PHE A 4 -7.95 64.22 -46.12
N CYS A 5 -8.28 62.94 -45.95
CA CYS A 5 -9.29 62.49 -45.02
C CYS A 5 -8.67 61.62 -43.91
N LYS A 6 -8.50 62.31 -42.76
CA LYS A 6 -8.09 61.69 -41.49
C LYS A 6 -9.18 60.77 -40.98
N LEU A 7 -8.99 59.45 -40.96
CA LEU A 7 -9.80 58.57 -40.13
C LEU A 7 -9.15 58.49 -38.77
N SER A 8 -9.79 59.13 -37.81
CA SER A 8 -9.52 59.02 -36.40
C SER A 8 -10.10 57.72 -35.89
N TYR A 9 -9.25 56.71 -35.64
CA TYR A 9 -9.68 55.48 -35.00
C TYR A 9 -9.65 55.65 -33.49
N THR A 10 -10.82 55.76 -32.90
CA THR A 10 -11.01 55.96 -31.47
C THR A 10 -10.78 54.60 -30.75
N THR A 11 -9.64 54.47 -30.14
CA THR A 11 -9.29 53.39 -29.21
C THR A 11 -9.99 53.61 -27.87
N LYS A 12 -11.25 53.20 -27.78
CA LYS A 12 -11.99 53.15 -26.50
C LYS A 12 -12.87 51.93 -26.49
N ASN A 13 -12.36 50.78 -26.22
CA ASN A 13 -13.17 49.62 -25.76
C ASN A 13 -12.34 48.34 -25.52
N VAL A 14 -11.03 48.44 -25.34
CA VAL A 14 -10.20 47.23 -25.07
C VAL A 14 -9.92 47.05 -23.58
N GLN A 15 -10.42 47.91 -22.71
CA GLN A 15 -10.06 47.90 -21.29
C GLN A 15 -11.17 47.41 -20.34
N LEU A 16 -12.23 46.79 -20.81
CA LEU A 16 -13.34 46.38 -19.96
C LEU A 16 -13.49 44.84 -19.81
N TRP A 17 -12.56 44.05 -20.36
CA TRP A 17 -12.62 42.57 -20.27
C TRP A 17 -11.56 41.91 -19.40
N VAL A 18 -10.72 42.70 -18.72
CA VAL A 18 -9.60 42.18 -17.91
C VAL A 18 -9.90 42.14 -16.42
N VAL A 19 -11.05 42.63 -15.96
CA VAL A 19 -11.34 42.72 -14.50
C VAL A 19 -12.34 41.68 -13.99
N ALA A 20 -12.81 40.75 -14.83
CA ALA A 20 -13.83 39.77 -14.42
C ALA A 20 -13.30 38.33 -14.18
N LEU A 21 -11.97 38.11 -14.09
CA LEU A 21 -11.39 36.78 -13.89
C LEU A 21 -10.61 36.60 -12.58
N ALA A 22 -10.81 37.44 -11.60
CA ALA A 22 -10.03 37.40 -10.35
C ALA A 22 -10.81 36.96 -9.09
N TRP A 23 -11.96 36.29 -9.20
CA TRP A 23 -12.72 35.86 -8.01
C TRP A 23 -13.29 34.46 -8.15
N ILE A 24 -12.47 33.49 -8.58
CA ILE A 24 -12.71 32.06 -8.28
C ILE A 24 -11.47 31.56 -7.52
N SER A 25 -11.30 32.07 -6.30
CA SER A 25 -10.48 31.40 -5.29
C SER A 25 -11.28 30.18 -4.82
N GLY A 26 -11.40 29.20 -5.70
CA GLY A 26 -11.91 27.89 -5.38
C GLY A 26 -10.91 27.25 -4.43
N CYS A 27 -11.30 27.15 -3.17
CA CYS A 27 -10.65 26.29 -2.19
C CYS A 27 -10.65 24.87 -2.74
N PHE A 28 -9.60 24.50 -3.48
CA PHE A 28 -9.32 23.11 -3.81
C PHE A 28 -8.96 22.42 -2.51
N ILE A 29 -9.97 21.84 -1.87
CA ILE A 29 -9.74 20.78 -0.88
C ILE A 29 -9.19 19.62 -1.70
N THR A 30 -7.88 19.58 -1.84
CA THR A 30 -7.17 18.39 -2.32
C THR A 30 -7.33 17.34 -1.23
N PHE A 31 -8.30 16.45 -1.41
CA PHE A 31 -8.38 15.24 -0.62
C PHE A 31 -7.06 14.49 -0.80
N ASP A 32 -6.30 14.36 0.28
CA ASP A 32 -5.07 13.58 0.36
C ASP A 32 -5.35 12.07 0.24
N LEU A 33 -5.91 11.66 -0.91
CA LEU A 33 -6.07 10.24 -1.25
C LEU A 33 -4.70 9.59 -1.55
N SER A 34 -3.72 10.40 -1.97
CA SER A 34 -2.38 9.94 -2.33
C SER A 34 -1.54 9.43 -1.16
N ALA A 35 -1.77 9.91 0.07
CA ALA A 35 -0.96 9.51 1.23
C ALA A 35 -1.32 8.09 1.70
N SER A 36 -2.60 7.73 1.73
CA SER A 36 -3.04 6.38 2.12
C SER A 36 -2.64 5.32 1.11
N ASP A 37 -2.69 5.63 -0.19
CA ASP A 37 -2.25 4.74 -1.25
C ASP A 37 -0.74 4.52 -1.23
N SER A 38 0.04 5.56 -0.90
CA SER A 38 1.50 5.45 -0.77
C SER A 38 1.90 4.63 0.47
N GLU A 39 1.20 4.74 1.60
CA GLU A 39 1.43 3.94 2.80
C GLU A 39 1.10 2.48 2.54
N GLN A 40 -0.09 2.20 2.01
CA GLN A 40 -0.53 0.85 1.66
C GLN A 40 0.41 0.18 0.67
N GLY A 41 0.92 0.93 -0.31
CA GLY A 41 1.93 0.45 -1.25
C GLY A 41 3.24 0.04 -0.57
N LYS A 42 3.75 0.86 0.35
CA LYS A 42 4.97 0.55 1.14
C LYS A 42 4.80 -0.68 2.01
N VAL A 43 3.67 -0.77 2.70
CA VAL A 43 3.34 -1.93 3.55
C VAL A 43 3.23 -3.20 2.72
N ARG A 44 2.51 -3.15 1.61
CA ARG A 44 2.36 -4.27 0.68
C ARG A 44 3.72 -4.75 0.16
N ALA A 45 4.59 -3.84 -0.23
CA ALA A 45 5.93 -4.17 -0.71
C ALA A 45 6.76 -4.94 0.34
N VAL A 46 6.68 -4.56 1.62
CA VAL A 46 7.36 -5.27 2.72
C VAL A 46 6.82 -6.69 2.90
N ILE A 47 5.50 -6.86 2.83
CA ILE A 47 4.86 -8.18 2.97
C ILE A 47 5.25 -9.08 1.79
N GLU A 48 5.12 -8.59 0.56
CA GLU A 48 5.47 -9.33 -0.65
C GLU A 48 6.96 -9.71 -0.65
N ALA A 49 7.85 -8.78 -0.27
CA ALA A 49 9.28 -9.05 -0.16
C ALA A 49 9.61 -10.15 0.89
N GLN A 50 8.86 -10.23 2.00
CA GLN A 50 9.02 -11.34 2.95
C GLN A 50 8.58 -12.67 2.34
N ILE A 51 7.44 -12.69 1.63
CA ILE A 51 6.92 -13.89 0.96
C ILE A 51 7.94 -14.39 -0.08
N ASP A 52 8.50 -13.48 -0.88
CA ASP A 52 9.51 -13.79 -1.89
C ASP A 52 10.79 -14.33 -1.27
N ALA A 53 11.27 -13.72 -0.18
CA ALA A 53 12.44 -14.21 0.54
C ALA A 53 12.21 -15.63 1.09
N MET A 54 11.02 -15.93 1.64
CA MET A 54 10.67 -17.28 2.06
C MET A 54 10.58 -18.26 0.88
N ALA A 55 10.06 -17.82 -0.28
CA ALA A 55 9.98 -18.66 -1.47
C ALA A 55 11.36 -19.05 -2.02
N MET A 56 12.36 -18.19 -1.81
CA MET A 56 13.78 -18.42 -2.18
C MET A 56 14.60 -19.12 -1.07
N ASP A 57 13.98 -19.50 0.06
CA ASP A 57 14.64 -20.02 1.26
C ASP A 57 15.65 -19.05 1.90
N ASP A 58 15.57 -17.74 1.57
CA ASP A 58 16.38 -16.70 2.21
C ASP A 58 15.77 -16.32 3.58
N TRP A 59 15.93 -17.22 4.54
CA TRP A 59 15.38 -17.08 5.88
C TRP A 59 15.95 -15.92 6.68
N PRO A 60 17.26 -15.58 6.57
CA PRO A 60 17.79 -14.37 7.17
C PRO A 60 17.07 -13.10 6.68
N LYS A 61 16.85 -13.00 5.37
CA LYS A 61 16.15 -11.87 4.76
C LYS A 61 14.66 -11.86 5.14
N ALA A 62 13.98 -13.01 5.07
CA ALA A 62 12.59 -13.11 5.50
C ALA A 62 12.40 -12.70 6.97
N TYR A 63 13.33 -13.09 7.84
CA TYR A 63 13.34 -12.74 9.25
C TYR A 63 13.57 -11.24 9.49
N SER A 64 14.36 -10.57 8.67
CA SER A 64 14.63 -9.12 8.79
C SER A 64 13.39 -8.25 8.57
N TYR A 65 12.38 -8.73 7.83
CA TYR A 65 11.11 -8.04 7.66
C TYR A 65 10.18 -8.13 8.88
N ALA A 66 10.46 -9.03 9.83
CA ALA A 66 9.71 -9.12 11.06
C ALA A 66 10.07 -7.97 12.02
N ALA A 67 9.09 -7.51 12.79
CA ALA A 67 9.29 -6.47 13.81
C ALA A 67 10.32 -6.90 14.87
N PRO A 68 11.03 -5.95 15.51
CA PRO A 68 12.03 -6.26 16.55
C PRO A 68 11.47 -7.15 17.67
N SER A 69 10.21 -6.96 18.06
CA SER A 69 9.53 -7.80 19.06
C SER A 69 9.41 -9.27 18.62
N ILE A 70 9.10 -9.50 17.34
CA ILE A 70 9.02 -10.84 16.76
C ILE A 70 10.42 -11.45 16.68
N ARG A 71 11.40 -10.69 16.20
CA ARG A 71 12.79 -11.16 16.12
C ARG A 71 13.34 -11.51 17.50
N LYS A 72 13.07 -10.69 18.51
CA LYS A 72 13.44 -10.99 19.90
C LYS A 72 12.79 -12.28 20.42
N ARG A 73 11.51 -12.51 20.07
CA ARG A 73 10.75 -13.70 20.49
C ARG A 73 11.31 -14.99 19.91
N PHE A 74 11.70 -15.00 18.65
CA PHE A 74 12.20 -16.21 17.95
C PHE A 74 13.72 -16.37 18.04
N GLY A 75 14.47 -15.30 18.31
CA GLY A 75 15.91 -15.31 18.56
C GLY A 75 16.77 -15.59 17.33
N SER A 76 16.28 -16.35 16.32
CA SER A 76 17.05 -16.63 15.11
C SER A 76 16.17 -16.90 13.87
N PRO A 77 16.72 -16.73 12.65
CA PRO A 77 16.05 -17.08 11.42
C PRO A 77 15.64 -18.58 11.34
N GLN A 78 16.40 -19.47 11.98
CA GLN A 78 16.12 -20.91 11.99
C GLN A 78 14.87 -21.25 12.80
N TYR A 79 14.71 -20.63 13.97
CA TYR A 79 13.49 -20.80 14.77
C TYR A 79 12.29 -20.16 14.09
N PHE A 80 12.47 -19.00 13.48
CA PHE A 80 11.44 -18.36 12.65
C PHE A 80 11.01 -19.28 11.51
N ARG A 81 11.95 -19.85 10.75
CA ARG A 81 11.67 -20.85 9.70
C ARG A 81 10.83 -22.01 10.22
N THR A 82 11.25 -22.58 11.35
CA THR A 82 10.54 -23.72 11.94
C THR A 82 9.09 -23.37 12.30
N MET A 83 8.85 -22.19 12.85
CA MET A 83 7.51 -21.70 13.16
C MET A 83 6.67 -21.54 11.89
N VAL A 84 7.21 -20.89 10.84
CA VAL A 84 6.50 -20.72 9.57
C VAL A 84 6.13 -22.06 8.95
N LEU A 85 7.07 -22.98 8.86
CA LEU A 85 6.82 -24.29 8.22
C LEU A 85 5.85 -25.17 9.00
N ARG A 86 5.74 -24.99 10.33
CA ARG A 86 4.79 -25.75 11.17
C ARG A 86 3.40 -25.15 11.20
N GLY A 87 3.29 -23.82 11.35
CA GLY A 87 2.03 -23.16 11.63
C GLY A 87 1.47 -22.29 10.49
N TYR A 88 2.32 -21.91 9.53
CA TYR A 88 1.99 -20.92 8.49
C TYR A 88 2.38 -21.40 7.09
N LYS A 89 2.27 -22.69 6.82
CA LYS A 89 2.71 -23.30 5.54
C LYS A 89 2.21 -22.55 4.30
N ILE A 90 1.02 -21.95 4.37
CA ILE A 90 0.41 -21.26 3.25
C ILE A 90 1.17 -20.01 2.80
N VAL A 91 1.96 -19.37 3.69
CA VAL A 91 2.79 -18.21 3.33
C VAL A 91 4.16 -18.61 2.77
N TYR A 92 4.51 -19.90 2.86
CA TYR A 92 5.73 -20.45 2.30
C TYR A 92 5.45 -21.01 0.91
N ARG A 93 6.02 -20.38 -0.13
CA ARG A 93 5.84 -20.76 -1.55
C ARG A 93 4.36 -20.88 -1.97
N PRO A 94 3.53 -19.86 -1.72
CA PRO A 94 2.14 -19.89 -2.18
C PRO A 94 2.07 -19.96 -3.71
N ARG A 95 1.07 -20.66 -4.26
CA ARG A 95 0.80 -20.71 -5.70
C ARG A 95 0.10 -19.45 -6.20
N ILE A 96 -0.70 -18.84 -5.33
CA ILE A 96 -1.44 -17.60 -5.61
C ILE A 96 -1.30 -16.69 -4.39
N VAL A 97 -1.00 -15.43 -4.67
CA VAL A 97 -1.01 -14.33 -3.70
C VAL A 97 -1.81 -13.19 -4.32
N SER A 98 -2.89 -12.79 -3.68
CA SER A 98 -3.74 -11.69 -4.13
C SER A 98 -4.04 -10.77 -2.98
N PHE A 99 -3.71 -9.49 -3.11
CA PHE A 99 -3.99 -8.50 -2.09
C PHE A 99 -5.48 -8.10 -2.12
N GLU A 100 -6.19 -8.23 -0.98
CA GLU A 100 -7.61 -7.90 -0.84
C GLU A 100 -7.85 -6.51 -0.21
N GLY A 101 -6.81 -5.85 0.29
CA GLY A 101 -6.90 -4.52 0.91
C GLY A 101 -6.66 -4.51 2.41
N LYS A 102 -6.84 -3.32 3.02
CA LYS A 102 -6.77 -3.08 4.46
C LYS A 102 -8.13 -3.34 5.08
N LYS A 103 -8.18 -4.05 6.20
CA LYS A 103 -9.40 -4.34 6.98
C LYS A 103 -9.13 -4.15 8.46
N ASP A 104 -10.15 -3.75 9.21
CA ASP A 104 -10.03 -3.59 10.66
C ASP A 104 -10.37 -4.91 11.37
N PHE A 105 -9.55 -5.27 12.34
CA PHE A 105 -9.71 -6.40 13.24
C PHE A 105 -9.81 -5.86 14.67
N GLY A 106 -11.01 -5.44 15.06
CA GLY A 106 -11.19 -4.60 16.22
C GLY A 106 -10.51 -3.24 16.00
N ASP A 107 -9.66 -2.83 16.94
CA ASP A 107 -8.91 -1.56 16.84
C ASP A 107 -7.59 -1.67 16.06
N THR A 108 -7.29 -2.84 15.50
CA THR A 108 -6.00 -3.08 14.81
C THR A 108 -6.23 -3.27 13.32
N PRO A 109 -5.65 -2.41 12.48
CA PRO A 109 -5.71 -2.58 11.03
C PRO A 109 -4.84 -3.76 10.58
N GLY A 110 -5.38 -4.59 9.70
CA GLY A 110 -4.67 -5.69 9.05
C GLY A 110 -4.71 -5.59 7.53
N TYR A 111 -3.64 -6.00 6.88
CA TYR A 111 -3.53 -6.08 5.42
C TYR A 111 -3.80 -7.49 4.97
N VAL A 112 -4.89 -7.69 4.24
CA VAL A 112 -5.43 -9.01 3.93
C VAL A 112 -5.00 -9.47 2.55
N PHE A 113 -4.50 -10.68 2.49
CA PHE A 113 -4.16 -11.38 1.26
C PHE A 113 -4.97 -12.67 1.16
N HIS A 114 -5.51 -12.93 -0.02
CA HIS A 114 -5.97 -14.26 -0.40
C HIS A 114 -4.79 -15.08 -0.90
N MET A 115 -4.55 -16.22 -0.29
CA MET A 115 -3.44 -17.10 -0.66
C MET A 115 -3.93 -18.52 -0.93
N VAL A 116 -3.29 -19.18 -1.90
CA VAL A 116 -3.47 -20.61 -2.17
C VAL A 116 -2.13 -21.30 -2.00
N GLY A 117 -2.07 -22.25 -1.09
CA GLY A 117 -0.86 -23.01 -0.82
C GLY A 117 -0.54 -24.06 -1.90
N LEU A 118 0.60 -24.71 -1.76
CA LEU A 118 1.02 -25.80 -2.66
C LEU A 118 0.06 -27.00 -2.62
N ASP A 119 -0.62 -27.21 -1.49
CA ASP A 119 -1.63 -28.25 -1.30
C ASP A 119 -3.00 -27.91 -1.87
N GLY A 120 -3.13 -26.76 -2.55
CA GLY A 120 -4.37 -26.25 -3.14
C GLY A 120 -5.35 -25.64 -2.14
N LYS A 121 -5.04 -25.65 -0.84
CA LYS A 121 -5.90 -25.00 0.16
C LYS A 121 -5.79 -23.49 0.08
N ALA A 122 -6.95 -22.83 0.21
CA ALA A 122 -7.03 -21.37 0.23
C ALA A 122 -7.24 -20.86 1.65
N ALA A 123 -6.63 -19.72 1.96
CA ALA A 123 -6.89 -18.98 3.19
C ALA A 123 -6.78 -17.46 2.94
N ARG A 124 -7.44 -16.69 3.80
CA ARG A 124 -7.13 -15.27 3.99
C ARG A 124 -6.06 -15.14 5.05
N VAL A 125 -5.05 -14.36 4.74
CA VAL A 125 -3.91 -14.10 5.62
C VAL A 125 -3.90 -12.62 5.94
N ALA A 126 -4.12 -12.26 7.19
CA ALA A 126 -4.02 -10.88 7.65
C ALA A 126 -2.63 -10.63 8.24
N TYR A 127 -1.96 -9.62 7.71
CA TYR A 127 -0.68 -9.12 8.20
C TYR A 127 -0.90 -7.87 9.04
N PHE A 128 -0.41 -7.88 10.27
CA PHE A 128 -0.40 -6.74 11.17
C PHE A 128 0.97 -6.07 11.12
N MET A 129 0.97 -4.76 10.90
CA MET A 129 2.19 -4.03 10.63
C MET A 129 2.46 -3.01 11.71
N VAL A 130 3.74 -2.70 11.91
CA VAL A 130 4.20 -1.60 12.74
C VAL A 130 5.19 -0.76 11.95
N ASN A 131 5.10 0.55 12.10
CA ASN A 131 6.12 1.45 11.56
C ASN A 131 7.18 1.69 12.63
N ASP A 132 8.29 0.96 12.52
CA ASP A 132 9.44 1.12 13.40
C ASP A 132 10.20 2.40 13.04
N ARG A 133 10.72 3.12 14.04
CA ARG A 133 11.36 4.42 13.83
C ARG A 133 12.65 4.32 13.02
N ASP A 134 13.41 3.25 13.23
CA ASP A 134 14.73 3.06 12.63
C ASP A 134 14.67 2.20 11.37
N GLU A 135 13.74 1.26 11.32
CA GLU A 135 13.68 0.25 10.27
C GLU A 135 12.49 0.42 9.31
N GLY A 136 11.55 1.34 9.58
CA GLY A 136 10.34 1.54 8.80
C GLY A 136 9.30 0.42 9.01
N TRP A 137 8.47 0.15 8.00
CA TRP A 137 7.40 -0.84 8.12
C TRP A 137 7.92 -2.26 8.35
N ARG A 138 7.41 -2.92 9.41
CA ARG A 138 7.76 -4.29 9.80
C ARG A 138 6.53 -5.09 10.15
N ILE A 139 6.59 -6.41 9.95
CA ILE A 139 5.50 -7.35 10.23
C ILE A 139 5.52 -7.67 11.72
N ALA A 140 4.46 -7.24 12.43
CA ALA A 140 4.28 -7.46 13.85
C ALA A 140 3.46 -8.71 14.17
N GLY A 141 2.71 -9.24 13.20
CA GLY A 141 1.94 -10.45 13.37
C GLY A 141 1.29 -10.92 12.08
N VAL A 142 0.90 -12.20 12.07
CA VAL A 142 0.18 -12.82 10.96
C VAL A 142 -0.94 -13.68 11.54
N GLN A 143 -2.14 -13.59 10.96
CA GLN A 143 -3.28 -14.42 11.33
C GLN A 143 -3.88 -15.09 10.09
N LEU A 144 -4.21 -16.39 10.23
CA LEU A 144 -4.79 -17.19 9.17
C LEU A 144 -6.29 -17.37 9.41
N PHE A 145 -7.08 -17.15 8.35
CA PHE A 145 -8.50 -17.41 8.32
C PHE A 145 -8.80 -18.43 7.22
N ALA A 146 -9.22 -19.64 7.62
CA ALA A 146 -9.60 -20.67 6.67
C ALA A 146 -10.82 -20.19 5.85
N ILE A 147 -10.73 -20.32 4.53
CA ILE A 147 -11.88 -20.12 3.64
C ILE A 147 -12.59 -21.47 3.57
N LYS A 148 -13.78 -21.56 4.17
CA LYS A 148 -14.67 -22.70 3.95
C LYS A 148 -15.19 -22.63 2.51
N GLY A 149 -14.48 -23.20 1.57
CA GLY A 149 -14.88 -23.35 0.19
C GLY A 149 -15.32 -24.79 -0.06
N LYS A 150 -16.54 -24.96 -0.54
CA LYS A 150 -16.98 -26.21 -1.15
C LYS A 150 -16.09 -26.41 -2.39
N ILE A 151 -15.27 -27.45 -2.37
CA ILE A 151 -14.57 -27.88 -3.59
C ILE A 151 -15.67 -28.39 -4.52
N ILE A 152 -15.83 -27.71 -5.65
CA ILE A 152 -16.68 -28.15 -6.76
C ILE A 152 -15.83 -29.04 -7.63
#